data_5d186ba83b99344d9ebbf7ab203da7b4
#
_entry.id   5d186ba83b99344d9ebbf7ab203da7b4
#
_cell.length_a   1.000
_cell.length_b   1.000
_cell.length_c   1.000
_cell.angle_alpha   90.00
_cell.angle_beta   90.00
_cell.angle_gamma   90.00
#
_symmetry.space_group_name_H-M   'P 1'
#
loop_
_entity.id
_entity.type
_entity.pdbx_description
1 polymer ?
#
loop_
_entity_poly.entity_id
_entity_poly.type
_entity_poly.pdbx_seq_one_letter_code
_entity_poly.pdbx_strand_id
1 'polypeptide(L)'
;MEPDWNAYRRNSKGWRDDPIAMIHPRIWFGSCKVPFDDKITHIINCAQSDFNSEVHELLYPERLVCLEAQDTLKENIVKYYPKFEESMNKFLADSECDVVYVHCECGINRSGFLILLYMCRKFGLAIDVAVKTILRQRPCALTNPEFRKQVVDFIKKHE
;
A
#
# COMPACT_ATOMS: atom_id res chain seq x y z
N MET A 1 -5.91 -20.03 -3.60
CA MET A 1 -7.03 -19.99 -2.63
C MET A 1 -7.65 -18.60 -2.63
N GLU A 2 -8.96 -18.52 -2.63
CA GLU A 2 -9.66 -17.23 -2.62
C GLU A 2 -9.50 -16.56 -1.24
N PRO A 3 -9.10 -15.29 -1.19
CA PRO A 3 -8.93 -14.60 0.08
C PRO A 3 -10.26 -14.33 0.78
N ASP A 4 -10.22 -14.30 2.12
CA ASP A 4 -11.32 -13.73 2.91
C ASP A 4 -11.13 -12.22 3.00
N TRP A 5 -11.74 -11.50 2.07
CA TRP A 5 -11.63 -10.03 1.97
C TRP A 5 -12.30 -9.30 3.15
N ASN A 6 -13.05 -10.03 3.98
CA ASN A 6 -13.77 -9.46 5.14
C ASN A 6 -13.16 -9.89 6.46
N ALA A 7 -12.00 -10.58 6.44
CA ALA A 7 -11.31 -10.97 7.66
C ALA A 7 -11.05 -9.74 8.53
N TYR A 8 -11.33 -9.87 9.83
CA TYR A 8 -11.14 -8.81 10.83
C TYR A 8 -11.92 -7.51 10.57
N ARG A 9 -12.83 -7.47 9.59
CA ARG A 9 -13.56 -6.25 9.21
C ARG A 9 -14.32 -5.62 10.38
N ARG A 10 -14.86 -6.47 11.27
CA ARG A 10 -15.59 -6.01 12.45
C ARG A 10 -14.71 -5.23 13.44
N ASN A 11 -13.40 -5.40 13.36
CA ASN A 11 -12.48 -4.70 14.23
C ASN A 11 -12.17 -3.27 13.75
N SER A 12 -12.63 -2.92 12.55
CA SER A 12 -12.33 -1.60 11.97
C SER A 12 -13.05 -0.49 12.72
N LYS A 13 -12.31 0.59 12.98
CA LYS A 13 -12.82 1.85 13.54
C LYS A 13 -12.86 2.95 12.48
N GLY A 14 -12.70 2.58 11.20
CA GLY A 14 -12.60 3.51 10.09
C GLY A 14 -11.16 3.88 9.75
N TRP A 15 -10.96 4.46 8.58
CA TRP A 15 -9.61 4.70 8.05
C TRP A 15 -8.80 5.70 8.88
N ARG A 16 -9.51 6.63 9.56
CA ARG A 16 -8.82 7.64 10.40
C ARG A 16 -8.29 7.06 11.70
N ASP A 17 -8.96 6.03 12.22
CA ASP A 17 -8.67 5.48 13.55
C ASP A 17 -8.00 4.12 13.49
N ASP A 18 -8.10 3.40 12.37
CA ASP A 18 -7.41 2.12 12.21
C ASP A 18 -5.90 2.34 12.18
N PRO A 19 -5.12 1.43 12.78
CA PRO A 19 -3.67 1.58 12.84
C PRO A 19 -3.02 1.58 11.45
N ILE A 20 -1.85 2.17 11.37
CA ILE A 20 -0.93 1.96 10.25
C ILE A 20 -0.57 0.48 10.21
N ALA A 21 -0.56 -0.11 9.02
CA ALA A 21 -0.13 -1.48 8.85
C ALA A 21 1.39 -1.52 8.68
N MET A 22 2.08 -2.15 9.62
CA MET A 22 3.52 -2.37 9.56
C MET A 22 3.73 -3.79 9.04
N ILE A 23 3.64 -3.96 7.72
CA ILE A 23 3.71 -5.29 7.09
C ILE A 23 5.12 -5.87 7.05
N HIS A 24 6.10 -5.02 7.24
CA HIS A 24 7.52 -5.34 7.28
C HIS A 24 8.19 -4.25 8.13
N PRO A 25 9.29 -4.53 8.84
CA PRO A 25 9.98 -3.49 9.63
C PRO A 25 10.31 -2.23 8.83
N ARG A 26 10.51 -2.35 7.51
CA ARG A 26 10.88 -1.24 6.65
C ARG A 26 9.77 -0.79 5.69
N ILE A 27 8.58 -1.37 5.78
CA ILE A 27 7.45 -1.03 4.88
C ILE A 27 6.20 -0.85 5.72
N TRP A 28 5.72 0.39 5.81
CA TRP A 28 4.49 0.75 6.51
C TRP A 28 3.48 1.31 5.52
N PHE A 29 2.19 1.07 5.74
CA PHE A 29 1.19 1.69 4.91
C PHE A 29 0.00 2.20 5.72
N GLY A 30 -0.60 3.28 5.23
CA GLY A 30 -1.74 3.91 5.88
C GLY A 30 -2.33 5.03 5.03
N SER A 31 -2.96 5.99 5.69
CA SER A 31 -3.59 7.13 5.03
C SER A 31 -2.59 8.23 4.67
N CYS A 32 -3.10 9.25 3.95
CA CYS A 32 -2.32 10.44 3.61
C CYS A 32 -1.90 11.26 4.85
N LYS A 33 -2.44 10.96 6.03
CA LYS A 33 -2.01 11.56 7.29
C LYS A 33 -0.75 10.86 7.77
N VAL A 34 0.36 11.15 7.10
CA VAL A 34 1.65 10.54 7.40
C VAL A 34 2.12 11.00 8.78
N PRO A 35 2.47 10.07 9.68
CA PRO A 35 2.97 10.47 10.99
C PRO A 35 4.33 11.14 10.91
N PHE A 36 4.59 12.07 11.82
CA PHE A 36 5.91 12.67 12.01
C PHE A 36 6.77 11.68 12.81
N ASP A 37 7.36 10.74 12.09
CA ASP A 37 8.23 9.69 12.66
C ASP A 37 9.55 9.71 11.91
N ASP A 38 10.65 9.88 12.62
CA ASP A 38 11.99 9.97 12.04
C ASP A 38 12.38 8.75 11.22
N LYS A 39 11.75 7.62 11.46
CA LYS A 39 12.01 6.40 10.69
C LYS A 39 11.47 6.46 9.27
N ILE A 40 10.46 7.29 9.01
CA ILE A 40 9.91 7.44 7.67
C ILE A 40 10.86 8.31 6.85
N THR A 41 11.64 7.68 6.00
CA THR A 41 12.66 8.34 5.18
C THR A 41 12.27 8.44 3.71
N HIS A 42 11.33 7.60 3.25
CA HIS A 42 10.87 7.53 1.86
C HIS A 42 9.37 7.38 1.83
N ILE A 43 8.71 7.96 0.82
CA ILE A 43 7.25 7.91 0.70
C ILE A 43 6.85 7.58 -0.74
N ILE A 44 5.89 6.66 -0.88
CA ILE A 44 5.18 6.41 -2.14
C ILE A 44 3.71 6.80 -1.93
N ASN A 45 3.29 7.86 -2.60
CA ASN A 45 1.89 8.25 -2.68
C ASN A 45 1.28 7.57 -3.91
N CYS A 46 0.36 6.65 -3.68
CA CYS A 46 -0.31 5.92 -4.76
C CYS A 46 -1.47 6.71 -5.37
N ALA A 47 -1.85 7.83 -4.77
CA ALA A 47 -2.93 8.70 -5.21
C ALA A 47 -2.36 9.97 -5.87
N GLN A 48 -3.21 10.97 -6.02
CA GLN A 48 -2.83 12.27 -6.60
C GLN A 48 -1.99 13.08 -5.60
N SER A 49 -1.21 14.02 -6.13
CA SER A 49 -0.33 14.89 -5.32
C SER A 49 -1.10 15.75 -4.31
N ASP A 50 -2.40 15.98 -4.53
CA ASP A 50 -3.25 16.70 -3.57
C ASP A 50 -3.25 16.03 -2.19
N PHE A 51 -2.93 14.75 -2.13
CA PHE A 51 -2.87 13.98 -0.88
C PHE A 51 -1.47 13.90 -0.28
N ASN A 52 -0.52 14.68 -0.80
CA ASN A 52 0.79 14.82 -0.14
C ASN A 52 0.60 15.58 1.17
N SER A 53 1.26 15.12 2.21
CA SER A 53 1.21 15.74 3.53
C SER A 53 2.41 16.65 3.77
N GLU A 54 2.40 17.34 4.93
CA GLU A 54 3.53 18.18 5.35
C GLU A 54 4.82 17.40 5.48
N VAL A 55 4.76 16.11 5.79
CA VAL A 55 5.96 15.26 5.91
C VAL A 55 6.70 15.18 4.58
N HIS A 56 5.97 15.23 3.44
CA HIS A 56 6.58 15.23 2.11
C HIS A 56 7.55 16.40 1.93
N GLU A 57 7.23 17.56 2.49
CA GLU A 57 8.05 18.76 2.37
C GLU A 57 9.36 18.65 3.16
N LEU A 58 9.42 17.72 4.11
CA LEU A 58 10.60 17.50 4.95
C LEU A 58 11.59 16.52 4.30
N LEU A 59 11.20 15.85 3.22
CA LEU A 59 12.02 14.82 2.57
C LEU A 59 12.61 15.35 1.27
N TYR A 60 13.75 14.78 0.88
CA TYR A 60 14.36 15.08 -0.41
C TYR A 60 13.47 14.60 -1.56
N PRO A 61 13.39 15.34 -2.67
CA PRO A 61 12.50 14.95 -3.79
C PRO A 61 12.75 13.54 -4.33
N GLU A 62 14.00 13.06 -4.34
CA GLU A 62 14.34 11.72 -4.83
C GLU A 62 13.83 10.60 -3.93
N ARG A 63 13.31 10.93 -2.75
CA ARG A 63 12.73 9.96 -1.80
C ARG A 63 11.20 9.92 -1.87
N LEU A 64 10.62 10.58 -2.85
CA LEU A 64 9.18 10.70 -3.02
C LEU A 64 8.76 10.21 -4.39
N VAL A 65 7.66 9.44 -4.44
CA VAL A 65 7.04 9.01 -5.69
C VAL A 65 5.54 9.24 -5.58
N CYS A 66 4.92 9.70 -6.68
CA CYS A 66 3.47 9.87 -6.78
C CYS A 66 2.99 9.12 -8.03
N LEU A 67 2.09 8.16 -7.85
CA LEU A 67 1.62 7.29 -8.94
C LEU A 67 0.36 7.80 -9.62
N GLU A 68 -0.42 8.64 -8.95
CA GLU A 68 -1.63 9.28 -9.47
C GLU A 68 -2.76 8.31 -9.83
N ALA A 69 -2.86 7.17 -9.15
CA ALA A 69 -3.97 6.24 -9.34
C ALA A 69 -5.26 6.81 -8.74
N GLN A 70 -6.41 6.40 -9.30
CA GLN A 70 -7.73 6.79 -8.79
C GLN A 70 -8.39 5.59 -8.11
N ASP A 71 -9.20 5.85 -7.08
CA ASP A 71 -9.97 4.80 -6.41
C ASP A 71 -11.38 4.79 -6.95
N THR A 72 -11.55 4.17 -8.12
CA THR A 72 -12.84 4.04 -8.79
C THR A 72 -13.02 2.61 -9.28
N LEU A 73 -14.24 2.24 -9.63
CA LEU A 73 -14.53 0.91 -10.21
C LEU A 73 -14.01 0.79 -11.64
N LYS A 74 -13.60 1.91 -12.26
CA LYS A 74 -13.09 1.94 -13.65
C LYS A 74 -11.57 1.93 -13.72
N GLU A 75 -10.88 2.16 -12.60
CA GLU A 75 -9.42 2.23 -12.58
C GLU A 75 -8.82 0.82 -12.71
N ASN A 76 -7.70 0.75 -13.42
CA ASN A 76 -6.89 -0.46 -13.49
C ASN A 76 -5.70 -0.29 -12.54
N ILE A 77 -5.82 -0.84 -11.33
CA ILE A 77 -4.77 -0.67 -10.32
C ILE A 77 -3.49 -1.42 -10.69
N VAL A 78 -3.62 -2.53 -11.42
CA VAL A 78 -2.48 -3.38 -11.77
C VAL A 78 -1.50 -2.66 -12.71
N LYS A 79 -1.98 -1.73 -13.53
CA LYS A 79 -1.09 -0.98 -14.45
C LYS A 79 -0.05 -0.14 -13.72
N TYR A 80 -0.30 0.21 -12.45
CA TYR A 80 0.64 0.99 -11.64
C TYR A 80 1.68 0.11 -10.94
N TYR A 81 1.48 -1.20 -10.95
CA TYR A 81 2.35 -2.09 -10.20
C TYR A 81 3.81 -2.08 -10.66
N PRO A 82 4.15 -2.10 -11.97
CA PRO A 82 5.54 -2.06 -12.39
C PRO A 82 6.30 -0.84 -11.84
N LYS A 83 5.68 0.33 -11.88
CA LYS A 83 6.26 1.55 -11.32
C LYS A 83 6.37 1.49 -9.82
N PHE A 84 5.35 0.93 -9.15
CA PHE A 84 5.35 0.73 -7.71
C PHE A 84 6.48 -0.20 -7.28
N GLU A 85 6.62 -1.34 -7.94
CA GLU A 85 7.68 -2.31 -7.65
C GLU A 85 9.06 -1.70 -7.86
N GLU A 86 9.27 -1.00 -8.96
CA GLU A 86 10.53 -0.32 -9.25
C GLU A 86 10.88 0.67 -8.14
N SER A 87 9.91 1.49 -7.74
CA SER A 87 10.10 2.49 -6.68
C SER A 87 10.41 1.85 -5.33
N MET A 88 9.67 0.79 -4.96
CA MET A 88 9.92 0.06 -3.73
C MET A 88 11.33 -0.55 -3.70
N ASN A 89 11.70 -1.22 -4.78
CA ASN A 89 13.02 -1.85 -4.86
C ASN A 89 14.14 -0.83 -4.77
N LYS A 90 13.98 0.30 -5.45
CA LYS A 90 14.95 1.40 -5.42
C LYS A 90 15.10 1.96 -4.01
N PHE A 91 13.98 2.24 -3.35
CA PHE A 91 13.98 2.81 -2.01
C PHE A 91 14.57 1.83 -0.99
N LEU A 92 14.17 0.56 -1.04
CA LEU A 92 14.67 -0.44 -0.11
C LEU A 92 16.17 -0.74 -0.31
N ALA A 93 16.71 -0.48 -1.50
CA ALA A 93 18.13 -0.61 -1.78
C ALA A 93 18.95 0.62 -1.34
N ASP A 94 18.30 1.73 -1.03
CA ASP A 94 18.96 2.94 -0.56
C ASP A 94 19.48 2.73 0.86
N SER A 95 20.78 2.92 1.08
CA SER A 95 21.39 2.76 2.41
C SER A 95 20.84 3.75 3.45
N GLU A 96 20.27 4.86 2.99
CA GLU A 96 19.66 5.88 3.86
C GLU A 96 18.20 5.56 4.21
N CYS A 97 17.66 4.46 3.68
CA CYS A 97 16.26 4.12 3.90
C CYS A 97 16.07 3.33 5.19
N ASP A 98 15.32 3.91 6.14
CA ASP A 98 14.80 3.17 7.29
C ASP A 98 13.44 2.58 6.96
N VAL A 99 12.45 3.41 6.66
CA VAL A 99 11.09 2.97 6.37
C VAL A 99 10.57 3.67 5.12
N VAL A 100 9.97 2.89 4.23
CA VAL A 100 9.13 3.38 3.15
C VAL A 100 7.69 3.42 3.64
N TYR A 101 7.09 4.60 3.66
CA TYR A 101 5.67 4.76 3.98
C TYR A 101 4.88 4.83 2.69
N VAL A 102 3.92 3.92 2.53
CA VAL A 102 3.08 3.81 1.34
C VAL A 102 1.67 4.28 1.70
N HIS A 103 1.11 5.20 0.92
CA HIS A 103 -0.23 5.71 1.19
C HIS A 103 -1.00 6.06 -0.08
N CYS A 104 -2.29 6.30 0.08
CA CYS A 104 -3.15 6.98 -0.88
C CYS A 104 -3.89 8.08 -0.14
N GLU A 105 -5.19 8.23 -0.29
CA GLU A 105 -5.96 9.16 0.56
C GLU A 105 -6.27 8.52 1.91
N CYS A 106 -7.07 7.47 1.89
CA CYS A 106 -7.59 6.83 3.11
C CYS A 106 -6.73 5.66 3.61
N GLY A 107 -5.77 5.19 2.81
CA GLY A 107 -5.03 3.98 3.13
C GLY A 107 -5.92 2.75 3.11
N ILE A 108 -6.84 2.67 2.14
CA ILE A 108 -7.78 1.57 1.99
C ILE A 108 -7.47 0.76 0.75
N ASN A 109 -7.56 1.36 -0.44
CA ASN A 109 -7.56 0.60 -1.69
C ASN A 109 -6.31 0.76 -2.55
N ARG A 110 -5.97 1.96 -3.01
CA ARG A 110 -4.84 2.14 -3.95
C ARG A 110 -3.53 1.64 -3.36
N SER A 111 -3.18 2.14 -2.19
CA SER A 111 -1.97 1.69 -1.49
C SER A 111 -2.10 0.24 -1.02
N GLY A 112 -3.27 -0.14 -0.50
CA GLY A 112 -3.52 -1.49 0.01
C GLY A 112 -3.31 -2.57 -1.05
N PHE A 113 -3.88 -2.38 -2.25
CA PHE A 113 -3.76 -3.39 -3.31
C PHE A 113 -2.37 -3.44 -3.92
N LEU A 114 -1.68 -2.32 -4.05
CA LEU A 114 -0.29 -2.33 -4.55
C LEU A 114 0.66 -2.98 -3.53
N ILE A 115 0.47 -2.73 -2.25
CA ILE A 115 1.20 -3.43 -1.18
C ILE A 115 0.90 -4.93 -1.21
N LEU A 116 -0.36 -5.30 -1.41
CA LEU A 116 -0.75 -6.71 -1.50
C LEU A 116 0.01 -7.42 -2.62
N LEU A 117 0.05 -6.81 -3.80
CA LEU A 117 0.81 -7.37 -4.93
C LEU A 117 2.30 -7.51 -4.59
N TYR A 118 2.87 -6.51 -3.95
CA TYR A 118 4.28 -6.54 -3.56
C TYR A 118 4.58 -7.68 -2.60
N MET A 119 3.71 -7.88 -1.61
CA MET A 119 3.86 -8.98 -0.66
C MET A 119 3.82 -10.35 -1.35
N CYS A 120 2.91 -10.51 -2.31
CA CYS A 120 2.82 -11.77 -3.06
C CYS A 120 4.00 -11.97 -3.99
N ARG A 121 4.42 -10.93 -4.70
CA ARG A 121 5.43 -11.02 -5.75
C ARG A 121 6.86 -11.02 -5.20
N LYS A 122 7.14 -10.21 -4.20
CA LYS A 122 8.51 -10.06 -3.69
C LYS A 122 8.77 -10.93 -2.46
N PHE A 123 7.78 -11.10 -1.59
CA PHE A 123 7.95 -11.93 -0.39
C PHE A 123 7.44 -13.35 -0.59
N GLY A 124 6.83 -13.65 -1.73
CA GLY A 124 6.36 -14.99 -2.05
C GLY A 124 5.20 -15.46 -1.20
N LEU A 125 4.42 -14.54 -0.62
CA LEU A 125 3.28 -14.91 0.20
C LEU A 125 2.10 -15.33 -0.67
N ALA A 126 1.37 -16.37 -0.23
CA ALA A 126 0.07 -16.69 -0.82
C ALA A 126 -0.88 -15.52 -0.60
N ILE A 127 -1.78 -15.27 -1.57
CA ILE A 127 -2.65 -14.10 -1.52
C ILE A 127 -3.55 -14.08 -0.27
N ASP A 128 -4.08 -15.22 0.16
CA ASP A 128 -4.91 -15.30 1.35
C ASP A 128 -4.12 -14.94 2.62
N VAL A 129 -2.86 -15.32 2.70
CA VAL A 129 -1.97 -14.97 3.81
C VAL A 129 -1.67 -13.47 3.81
N ALA A 130 -1.37 -12.92 2.64
CA ALA A 130 -1.06 -11.49 2.51
C ALA A 130 -2.28 -10.63 2.87
N VAL A 131 -3.48 -11.02 2.41
CA VAL A 131 -4.73 -10.31 2.73
C VAL A 131 -4.96 -10.31 4.25
N LYS A 132 -4.82 -11.47 4.90
CA LYS A 132 -5.01 -11.54 6.36
C LYS A 132 -3.98 -10.71 7.11
N THR A 133 -2.73 -10.70 6.66
CA THR A 133 -1.68 -9.90 7.28
C THR A 133 -2.04 -8.41 7.25
N ILE A 134 -2.51 -7.92 6.11
CA ILE A 134 -2.94 -6.54 5.97
C ILE A 134 -4.15 -6.25 6.85
N LEU A 135 -5.22 -7.06 6.73
CA LEU A 135 -6.50 -6.80 7.41
C LEU A 135 -6.40 -6.95 8.93
N ARG A 136 -5.51 -7.79 9.43
CA ARG A 136 -5.28 -7.90 10.87
C ARG A 136 -4.79 -6.58 11.45
N GLN A 137 -3.95 -5.86 10.74
CA GLN A 137 -3.37 -4.61 11.22
C GLN A 137 -4.21 -3.38 10.83
N ARG A 138 -4.83 -3.42 9.64
CA ARG A 138 -5.62 -2.28 9.13
C ARG A 138 -6.92 -2.81 8.51
N PRO A 139 -7.91 -3.12 9.35
CA PRO A 139 -9.12 -3.83 8.90
C PRO A 139 -10.04 -3.05 7.95
N CYS A 140 -9.82 -1.74 7.76
CA CYS A 140 -10.56 -0.95 6.78
C CYS A 140 -10.08 -1.16 5.33
N ALA A 141 -8.95 -1.83 5.11
CA ALA A 141 -8.31 -1.91 3.81
C ALA A 141 -8.99 -2.88 2.83
N LEU A 142 -8.67 -2.76 1.54
CA LEU A 142 -8.98 -3.75 0.49
C LEU A 142 -10.48 -3.92 0.21
N THR A 143 -11.21 -2.80 0.06
CA THR A 143 -12.67 -2.85 -0.14
C THR A 143 -13.12 -2.74 -1.60
N ASN A 144 -12.29 -2.20 -2.52
CA ASN A 144 -12.69 -2.00 -3.92
C ASN A 144 -12.84 -3.36 -4.63
N PRO A 145 -14.06 -3.76 -5.04
CA PRO A 145 -14.28 -5.10 -5.60
C PRO A 145 -13.64 -5.30 -6.98
N GLU A 146 -13.48 -4.24 -7.76
CA GLU A 146 -12.80 -4.33 -9.06
C GLU A 146 -11.30 -4.55 -8.88
N PHE A 147 -10.71 -3.87 -7.92
CA PHE A 147 -9.29 -4.08 -7.60
C PHE A 147 -9.04 -5.51 -7.09
N ARG A 148 -9.97 -6.08 -6.33
CA ARG A 148 -9.90 -7.48 -5.87
C ARG A 148 -9.78 -8.43 -7.06
N LYS A 149 -10.65 -8.27 -8.06
CA LYS A 149 -10.61 -9.10 -9.27
C LYS A 149 -9.31 -8.93 -10.04
N GLN A 150 -8.90 -7.69 -10.24
CA GLN A 150 -7.69 -7.38 -11.00
C GLN A 150 -6.45 -8.01 -10.37
N VAL A 151 -6.33 -7.92 -9.06
CA VAL A 151 -5.18 -8.44 -8.32
C VAL A 151 -5.16 -9.98 -8.34
N VAL A 152 -6.30 -10.62 -8.12
CA VAL A 152 -6.39 -12.09 -8.18
C VAL A 152 -6.00 -12.59 -9.59
N ASP A 153 -6.55 -11.96 -10.63
CA ASP A 153 -6.23 -12.33 -12.01
C ASP A 153 -4.76 -12.15 -12.34
N PHE A 154 -4.18 -11.03 -11.90
CA PHE A 154 -2.76 -10.75 -12.12
C PHE A 154 -1.86 -11.82 -11.47
N ILE A 155 -2.17 -12.17 -10.22
CA ILE A 155 -1.39 -13.18 -9.48
C ILE A 155 -1.50 -14.55 -10.15
N LYS A 156 -2.71 -14.94 -10.57
CA LYS A 156 -2.91 -16.21 -11.27
C LYS A 156 -2.12 -16.30 -12.57
N LYS A 157 -2.04 -15.21 -13.34
CA LYS A 157 -1.29 -15.18 -14.60
C LYS A 157 0.21 -15.27 -14.41
N HIS A 158 0.73 -14.95 -13.21
CA HIS A 158 2.16 -14.87 -12.93
C HIS A 158 2.62 -15.94 -11.95
N GLU A 159 1.77 -16.92 -11.69
CA GLU A 159 2.15 -18.09 -10.90
C GLU A 159 3.10 -19.01 -11.66
#